data_49c0c7819a81ddb963a753add320c701
#
_entry.id   49c0c7819a81ddb963a753add320c701
#
_cell.length_a   1.000
_cell.length_b   1.000
_cell.length_c   1.000
_cell.angle_alpha   90.00
_cell.angle_beta   90.00
_cell.angle_gamma   90.00
#
_symmetry.space_group_name_H-M   'P 1'
#
loop_
_entity.id
_entity.type
_entity.pdbx_description
1 polymer ?
#
loop_
_entity_poly.entity_id
_entity_poly.type
_entity_poly.pdbx_seq_one_letter_code
_entity_poly.pdbx_strand_id
1 'polypeptide(L)'
;MITDKSKPFSYRPDVVSALSEEIASSDQKVVVVHGGGSFGHVVAKQHGIGTDAGEAPAVGVAQTRGAMYELNRMVCKTMLEFKLCPYPFSPYDAISRAGGASVSSWLKGLLKEGLTPVTFGDVGLAPSGFRVISGDVIVQELAKTLEPERVVFALDVDGVYEENTRVIIPELTAAKVRRMKVHEGDDATGGMRLKLDMAAKIAAGGTSAYFVSGYRRNEFSKALRGLDFYGTVVRS
;
A
#
# COMPACT_ATOMS: atom_id res chain seq x y z
N MET A 1 7.56 -6.80 -1.66
CA MET A 1 8.60 -5.95 -2.26
C MET A 1 9.54 -5.36 -1.21
N ILE A 2 9.11 -4.53 -0.26
CA ILE A 2 9.96 -3.90 0.77
C ILE A 2 10.49 -4.85 1.85
N THR A 3 10.09 -6.11 1.82
CA THR A 3 10.57 -7.19 2.69
C THR A 3 10.81 -8.45 1.87
N ASP A 4 11.72 -9.32 2.31
CA ASP A 4 11.91 -10.65 1.75
C ASP A 4 10.89 -11.60 2.39
N LYS A 5 9.92 -12.08 1.60
CA LYS A 5 8.86 -13.00 2.08
C LYS A 5 9.39 -14.39 2.43
N SER A 6 10.58 -14.78 1.98
CA SER A 6 11.19 -16.07 2.28
C SER A 6 11.80 -16.14 3.67
N LYS A 7 12.02 -14.98 4.32
CA LYS A 7 12.66 -14.86 5.62
C LYS A 7 11.82 -13.99 6.55
N PRO A 8 11.46 -14.48 7.76
CA PRO A 8 10.80 -13.65 8.77
C PRO A 8 11.64 -12.40 9.11
N PHE A 9 10.96 -11.29 9.34
CA PHE A 9 11.56 -10.02 9.76
C PHE A 9 12.71 -9.51 8.86
N SER A 10 12.66 -9.82 7.57
CA SER A 10 13.68 -9.44 6.61
C SER A 10 13.31 -8.19 5.84
N TYR A 11 13.76 -7.03 6.32
CA TYR A 11 13.61 -5.74 5.68
C TYR A 11 14.57 -5.59 4.49
N ARG A 12 14.13 -4.91 3.44
CA ARG A 12 14.92 -4.64 2.22
C ARG A 12 15.20 -3.14 2.09
N PRO A 13 16.26 -2.64 2.73
CA PRO A 13 16.60 -1.22 2.69
C PRO A 13 16.94 -0.74 1.28
N ASP A 14 17.56 -1.59 0.45
CA ASP A 14 17.86 -1.33 -0.96
C ASP A 14 16.63 -0.90 -1.76
N VAL A 15 15.54 -1.63 -1.62
CA VAL A 15 14.28 -1.34 -2.30
C VAL A 15 13.62 -0.06 -1.79
N VAL A 16 13.59 0.11 -0.46
CA VAL A 16 12.99 1.31 0.13
C VAL A 16 13.81 2.55 -0.20
N SER A 17 15.14 2.44 -0.25
CA SER A 17 16.04 3.52 -0.70
C SER A 17 15.73 3.94 -2.14
N ALA A 18 15.65 2.97 -3.07
CA ALA A 18 15.33 3.26 -4.47
C ALA A 18 13.97 3.96 -4.63
N LEU A 19 12.93 3.47 -3.93
CA LEU A 19 11.61 4.09 -3.95
C LEU A 19 11.61 5.48 -3.31
N SER A 20 12.36 5.67 -2.22
CA SER A 20 12.47 6.98 -1.55
C SER A 20 13.18 8.00 -2.45
N GLU A 21 14.23 7.59 -3.18
CA GLU A 21 14.88 8.42 -4.19
C GLU A 21 13.91 8.85 -5.29
N GLU A 22 13.08 7.92 -5.79
CA GLU A 22 12.07 8.21 -6.81
C GLU A 22 10.93 9.10 -6.30
N ILE A 23 10.51 8.93 -5.04
CA ILE A 23 9.54 9.85 -4.41
C ILE A 23 10.15 11.26 -4.31
N ALA A 24 11.36 11.38 -3.77
CA ALA A 24 12.01 12.67 -3.63
C ALA A 24 12.22 13.37 -4.97
N SER A 25 12.65 12.64 -6.01
CA SER A 25 12.86 13.19 -7.35
C SER A 25 11.58 13.54 -8.10
N SER A 26 10.44 13.02 -7.67
CA SER A 26 9.14 13.31 -8.30
C SER A 26 8.62 14.71 -7.99
N ASP A 27 9.08 15.33 -6.90
CA ASP A 27 8.59 16.61 -6.36
C ASP A 27 7.07 16.60 -6.08
N GLN A 28 6.51 15.42 -5.81
CA GLN A 28 5.09 15.26 -5.53
C GLN A 28 4.84 15.13 -4.02
N LYS A 29 3.76 15.76 -3.54
CA LYS A 29 3.27 15.55 -2.19
C LYS A 29 2.54 14.21 -2.12
N VAL A 30 3.04 13.28 -1.32
CA VAL A 30 2.52 11.92 -1.26
C VAL A 30 2.15 11.50 0.16
N VAL A 31 1.15 10.62 0.26
CA VAL A 31 0.91 9.80 1.45
C VAL A 31 1.39 8.40 1.13
N VAL A 32 2.27 7.86 1.96
CA VAL A 32 2.87 6.54 1.76
C VAL A 32 2.14 5.50 2.60
N VAL A 33 1.79 4.38 1.95
CA VAL A 33 1.20 3.23 2.64
C VAL A 33 2.01 1.99 2.32
N HIS A 34 2.44 1.25 3.33
CA HIS A 34 3.13 -0.03 3.11
C HIS A 34 2.41 -1.22 3.74
N GLY A 35 2.64 -2.41 3.21
CA GLY A 35 2.10 -3.66 3.74
C GLY A 35 2.99 -4.27 4.82
N GLY A 36 2.48 -5.35 5.46
CA GLY A 36 3.17 -6.06 6.55
C GLY A 36 4.33 -6.96 6.12
N GLY A 37 4.28 -7.47 4.88
CA GLY A 37 5.33 -8.34 4.35
C GLY A 37 5.74 -9.46 5.31
N SER A 38 7.04 -9.71 5.45
CA SER A 38 7.60 -10.73 6.34
C SER A 38 7.58 -10.37 7.84
N PHE A 39 7.07 -9.19 8.20
CA PHE A 39 6.87 -8.78 9.59
C PHE A 39 5.44 -9.09 10.04
N GLY A 40 4.46 -8.34 9.57
CA GLY A 40 3.09 -8.44 10.03
C GLY A 40 2.40 -9.74 9.66
N HIS A 41 2.57 -10.23 8.41
CA HIS A 41 1.89 -11.44 7.95
C HIS A 41 2.37 -12.70 8.68
N VAL A 42 3.66 -12.79 8.99
CA VAL A 42 4.22 -13.95 9.71
C VAL A 42 3.62 -14.03 11.11
N VAL A 43 3.63 -12.93 11.85
CA VAL A 43 3.12 -12.90 13.23
C VAL A 43 1.60 -13.09 13.26
N ALA A 44 0.85 -12.40 12.38
CA ALA A 44 -0.60 -12.58 12.30
C ALA A 44 -0.98 -14.05 12.04
N LYS A 45 -0.30 -14.71 11.08
CA LYS A 45 -0.52 -16.12 10.76
C LYS A 45 -0.21 -17.05 11.94
N GLN A 46 0.89 -16.81 12.69
CA GLN A 46 1.26 -17.59 13.86
C GLN A 46 0.17 -17.57 14.94
N HIS A 47 -0.57 -16.49 15.04
CA HIS A 47 -1.64 -16.30 16.03
C HIS A 47 -3.05 -16.46 15.46
N GLY A 48 -3.19 -16.95 14.21
CA GLY A 48 -4.49 -17.18 13.59
C GLY A 48 -5.29 -15.91 13.31
N ILE A 49 -4.65 -14.73 13.24
CA ILE A 49 -5.32 -13.47 12.97
C ILE A 49 -5.48 -13.32 11.45
N GLY A 50 -6.72 -13.37 10.98
CA GLY A 50 -7.07 -13.25 9.55
C GLY A 50 -7.65 -11.90 9.15
N THR A 51 -8.18 -11.84 7.93
CA THR A 51 -8.89 -10.66 7.39
C THR A 51 -10.32 -10.57 7.93
N ASP A 52 -10.92 -11.71 8.28
CA ASP A 52 -12.21 -11.76 8.92
C ASP A 52 -12.06 -11.51 10.42
N ALA A 53 -12.96 -10.71 10.97
CA ALA A 53 -12.93 -10.43 12.39
C ALA A 53 -13.32 -11.68 13.19
N GLY A 54 -12.57 -11.97 14.25
CA GLY A 54 -12.77 -13.14 15.08
C GLY A 54 -12.00 -13.03 16.40
N GLU A 55 -12.05 -14.11 17.18
CA GLU A 55 -11.25 -14.24 18.39
C GLU A 55 -9.77 -14.29 18.02
N ALA A 56 -8.99 -13.40 18.62
CA ALA A 56 -7.54 -13.38 18.47
C ALA A 56 -6.93 -13.20 19.87
N PRO A 57 -5.87 -13.94 20.21
CA PRO A 57 -5.21 -13.77 21.49
C PRO A 57 -4.59 -12.37 21.60
N ALA A 58 -4.82 -11.69 22.70
CA ALA A 58 -4.32 -10.33 22.93
C ALA A 58 -2.80 -10.22 22.71
N VAL A 59 -2.05 -11.25 23.07
CA VAL A 59 -0.60 -11.34 22.82
C VAL A 59 -0.29 -11.33 21.32
N GLY A 60 -1.07 -12.04 20.51
CA GLY A 60 -0.90 -12.08 19.05
C GLY A 60 -1.18 -10.73 18.40
N VAL A 61 -2.23 -10.04 18.85
CA VAL A 61 -2.55 -8.68 18.41
C VAL A 61 -1.40 -7.73 18.77
N ALA A 62 -0.93 -7.74 20.00
CA ALA A 62 0.16 -6.89 20.47
C ALA A 62 1.46 -7.15 19.69
N GLN A 63 1.82 -8.42 19.48
CA GLN A 63 3.03 -8.78 18.72
C GLN A 63 2.91 -8.40 17.23
N THR A 64 1.76 -8.61 16.60
CA THR A 64 1.56 -8.23 15.19
C THR A 64 1.69 -6.71 15.02
N ARG A 65 1.04 -5.95 15.88
CA ARG A 65 1.16 -4.48 15.86
C ARG A 65 2.59 -4.03 16.13
N GLY A 66 3.27 -4.61 17.12
CA GLY A 66 4.69 -4.34 17.42
C GLY A 66 5.58 -4.53 16.21
N ALA A 67 5.42 -5.66 15.49
CA ALA A 67 6.17 -5.96 14.28
C ALA A 67 5.90 -4.93 13.15
N MET A 68 4.65 -4.45 13.03
CA MET A 68 4.30 -3.42 12.04
C MET A 68 4.91 -2.06 12.37
N TYR A 69 4.92 -1.66 13.64
CA TYR A 69 5.58 -0.44 14.09
C TYR A 69 7.10 -0.49 13.87
N GLU A 70 7.72 -1.65 14.10
CA GLU A 70 9.14 -1.87 13.83
C GLU A 70 9.46 -1.70 12.35
N LEU A 71 8.70 -2.35 11.46
CA LEU A 71 8.87 -2.19 10.01
C LEU A 71 8.68 -0.73 9.59
N ASN A 72 7.63 -0.07 10.07
CA ASN A 72 7.36 1.34 9.75
C ASN A 72 8.49 2.26 10.20
N ARG A 73 9.07 2.02 11.37
CA ARG A 73 10.24 2.76 11.85
C ARG A 73 11.44 2.60 10.91
N MET A 74 11.70 1.39 10.40
CA MET A 74 12.78 1.15 9.43
C MET A 74 12.51 1.88 8.11
N VAL A 75 11.28 1.83 7.59
CA VAL A 75 10.87 2.56 6.38
C VAL A 75 11.08 4.06 6.56
N CYS A 76 10.56 4.65 7.64
CA CYS A 76 10.72 6.07 7.91
C CYS A 76 12.19 6.48 8.08
N LYS A 77 13.02 5.64 8.73
CA LYS A 77 14.45 5.90 8.86
C LYS A 77 15.13 5.98 7.49
N THR A 78 14.83 5.04 6.59
CA THR A 78 15.37 5.05 5.23
C THR A 78 14.89 6.28 4.44
N MET A 79 13.61 6.65 4.54
CA MET A 79 13.07 7.83 3.86
C MET A 79 13.79 9.14 4.26
N LEU A 80 14.19 9.29 5.53
CA LEU A 80 14.94 10.45 6.02
C LEU A 80 16.28 10.63 5.30
N GLU A 81 16.93 9.54 4.88
CA GLU A 81 18.21 9.56 4.16
C GLU A 81 18.08 10.24 2.77
N PHE A 82 16.86 10.27 2.23
CA PHE A 82 16.51 10.90 0.95
C PHE A 82 15.81 12.26 1.10
N LYS A 83 15.95 12.91 2.27
CA LYS A 83 15.34 14.22 2.58
C LYS A 83 13.80 14.24 2.54
N LEU A 84 13.16 13.10 2.56
CA LEU A 84 11.74 13.00 2.84
C LEU A 84 11.52 13.23 4.33
N CYS A 85 10.45 13.90 4.69
CA CYS A 85 10.12 14.20 6.08
C CYS A 85 8.97 13.28 6.55
N PRO A 86 9.21 11.99 6.83
CA PRO A 86 8.16 11.04 7.15
C PRO A 86 7.47 11.39 8.47
N TYR A 87 6.14 11.38 8.45
CA TYR A 87 5.29 11.49 9.62
C TYR A 87 4.50 10.19 9.82
N PRO A 88 4.98 9.28 10.69
CA PRO A 88 4.33 7.99 10.92
C PRO A 88 3.03 8.12 11.69
N PHE A 89 1.99 7.38 11.27
CA PHE A 89 0.73 7.31 11.98
C PHE A 89 0.07 5.93 11.83
N SER A 90 -0.68 5.50 12.86
CA SER A 90 -1.50 4.30 12.77
C SER A 90 -2.76 4.58 11.98
N PRO A 91 -3.07 3.78 10.94
CA PRO A 91 -4.25 4.00 10.11
C PRO A 91 -5.55 3.86 10.91
N TYR A 92 -5.57 2.91 11.85
CA TYR A 92 -6.75 2.62 12.64
C TYR A 92 -7.10 3.79 13.57
N ASP A 93 -6.10 4.36 14.23
CA ASP A 93 -6.29 5.51 15.13
C ASP A 93 -6.73 6.75 14.35
N ALA A 94 -6.19 6.97 13.15
CA ALA A 94 -6.55 8.11 12.31
C ALA A 94 -7.97 7.97 11.72
N ILE A 95 -8.30 6.81 11.17
CA ILE A 95 -9.60 6.59 10.50
C ILE A 95 -10.74 6.45 11.52
N SER A 96 -10.47 5.86 12.70
CA SER A 96 -11.50 5.64 13.72
C SER A 96 -11.86 6.88 14.54
N ARG A 97 -10.91 7.81 14.73
CA ARG A 97 -11.08 8.96 15.65
C ARG A 97 -11.94 10.09 15.12
N ALA A 98 -12.03 10.27 13.83
CA ALA A 98 -12.42 11.60 13.34
C ALA A 98 -13.43 11.58 12.24
N GLY A 99 -14.18 10.77 11.84
CA GLY A 99 -14.98 10.94 10.61
C GLY A 99 -14.14 11.51 9.44
N GLY A 100 -14.38 11.07 8.22
CA GLY A 100 -13.51 11.28 7.07
C GLY A 100 -13.00 12.71 6.81
N ALA A 101 -13.80 13.73 7.05
CA ALA A 101 -13.42 15.13 6.80
C ALA A 101 -12.27 15.62 7.72
N SER A 102 -12.25 15.16 8.96
CA SER A 102 -11.21 15.55 9.92
C SER A 102 -9.86 14.89 9.61
N VAL A 103 -9.86 13.63 9.17
CA VAL A 103 -8.63 12.94 8.70
C VAL A 103 -8.08 13.60 7.44
N SER A 104 -8.95 13.95 6.49
CA SER A 104 -8.55 14.64 5.26
C SER A 104 -7.86 15.98 5.57
N SER A 105 -8.47 16.80 6.40
CA SER A 105 -7.93 18.11 6.77
C SER A 105 -6.57 18.00 7.49
N TRP A 106 -6.45 17.03 8.38
CA TRP A 106 -5.20 16.76 9.08
C TRP A 106 -4.08 16.32 8.15
N LEU A 107 -4.33 15.31 7.27
CA LEU A 107 -3.32 14.84 6.32
C LEU A 107 -2.93 15.93 5.31
N LYS A 108 -3.90 16.70 4.80
CA LYS A 108 -3.63 17.84 3.91
C LYS A 108 -2.80 18.92 4.63
N GLY A 109 -3.02 19.12 5.92
CA GLY A 109 -2.21 20.00 6.76
C GLY A 109 -0.76 19.53 6.83
N LEU A 110 -0.52 18.24 7.12
CA LEU A 110 0.84 17.66 7.14
C LEU A 110 1.55 17.85 5.79
N LEU A 111 0.86 17.54 4.70
CA LEU A 111 1.41 17.71 3.35
C LEU A 111 1.72 19.18 3.03
N LYS A 112 0.93 20.13 3.55
CA LYS A 112 1.17 21.58 3.39
C LYS A 112 2.45 22.00 4.08
N GLU A 113 2.72 21.47 5.27
CA GLU A 113 3.93 21.74 6.06
C GLU A 113 5.17 20.98 5.55
N GLY A 114 5.09 20.28 4.40
CA GLY A 114 6.21 19.55 3.80
C GLY A 114 6.49 18.19 4.44
N LEU A 115 5.58 17.70 5.28
CA LEU A 115 5.69 16.36 5.86
C LEU A 115 5.15 15.31 4.89
N THR A 116 5.69 14.10 4.97
CA THR A 116 5.23 12.93 4.21
C THR A 116 4.52 11.97 5.16
N PRO A 117 3.18 11.95 5.21
CA PRO A 117 2.47 11.00 6.08
C PRO A 117 2.76 9.56 5.65
N VAL A 118 3.12 8.69 6.60
CA VAL A 118 3.46 7.28 6.37
C VAL A 118 2.61 6.40 7.26
N THR A 119 1.89 5.46 6.63
CA THR A 119 1.05 4.51 7.34
C THR A 119 1.22 3.09 6.79
N PHE A 120 0.57 2.11 7.40
CA PHE A 120 0.84 0.70 7.13
C PHE A 120 -0.38 -0.17 7.41
N GLY A 121 -0.40 -1.39 6.84
CA GLY A 121 -1.37 -2.42 7.23
C GLY A 121 -1.23 -2.78 8.71
N ASP A 122 -2.34 -2.95 9.42
CA ASP A 122 -2.34 -3.15 10.88
C ASP A 122 -3.41 -4.18 11.30
N VAL A 123 -3.48 -4.49 12.58
CA VAL A 123 -4.58 -5.24 13.20
C VAL A 123 -5.49 -4.27 13.93
N GLY A 124 -6.75 -4.27 13.57
CA GLY A 124 -7.75 -3.38 14.15
C GLY A 124 -8.89 -4.14 14.86
N LEU A 125 -9.50 -3.48 15.85
CA LEU A 125 -10.70 -3.97 16.51
C LEU A 125 -11.93 -3.66 15.67
N ALA A 126 -12.71 -4.68 15.34
CA ALA A 126 -14.02 -4.59 14.70
C ALA A 126 -15.10 -5.07 15.69
N PRO A 127 -16.40 -4.85 15.40
CA PRO A 127 -17.48 -5.25 16.32
C PRO A 127 -17.46 -6.74 16.71
N SER A 128 -17.00 -7.61 15.83
CA SER A 128 -16.91 -9.07 16.04
C SER A 128 -15.52 -9.56 16.42
N GLY A 129 -14.58 -8.68 16.78
CA GLY A 129 -13.24 -9.06 17.22
C GLY A 129 -12.12 -8.41 16.39
N PHE A 130 -10.90 -8.92 16.51
CA PHE A 130 -9.74 -8.38 15.81
C PHE A 130 -9.63 -8.91 14.38
N ARG A 131 -9.17 -8.07 13.47
CA ARG A 131 -8.88 -8.46 12.08
C ARG A 131 -7.67 -7.73 11.51
N VAL A 132 -7.02 -8.34 10.54
CA VAL A 132 -5.99 -7.68 9.72
C VAL A 132 -6.66 -6.68 8.77
N ILE A 133 -6.12 -5.47 8.74
CA ILE A 133 -6.46 -4.44 7.77
C ILE A 133 -5.26 -4.29 6.84
N SER A 134 -5.42 -4.70 5.58
CA SER A 134 -4.31 -4.63 4.62
C SER A 134 -3.99 -3.20 4.21
N GLY A 135 -2.75 -2.95 3.81
CA GLY A 135 -2.35 -1.67 3.23
C GLY A 135 -3.20 -1.28 2.01
N ASP A 136 -3.60 -2.25 1.20
CA ASP A 136 -4.42 -2.01 0.00
C ASP A 136 -5.83 -1.48 0.35
N VAL A 137 -6.43 -1.97 1.44
CA VAL A 137 -7.70 -1.45 1.96
C VAL A 137 -7.51 -0.03 2.49
N ILE A 138 -6.41 0.24 3.19
CA ILE A 138 -6.08 1.57 3.70
C ILE A 138 -5.89 2.56 2.54
N VAL A 139 -5.20 2.16 1.48
CA VAL A 139 -5.04 2.99 0.27
C VAL A 139 -6.40 3.36 -0.33
N GLN A 140 -7.32 2.40 -0.43
CA GLN A 140 -8.66 2.65 -0.98
C GLN A 140 -9.45 3.63 -0.11
N GLU A 141 -9.43 3.49 1.22
CA GLU A 141 -10.12 4.42 2.13
C GLU A 141 -9.48 5.82 2.12
N LEU A 142 -8.14 5.90 2.05
CA LEU A 142 -7.44 7.18 1.93
C LEU A 142 -7.72 7.85 0.58
N ALA A 143 -7.77 7.10 -0.52
CA ALA A 143 -8.11 7.63 -1.83
C ALA A 143 -9.54 8.24 -1.84
N LYS A 144 -10.50 7.55 -1.24
CA LYS A 144 -11.87 8.07 -1.07
C LYS A 144 -11.93 9.34 -0.21
N THR A 145 -11.06 9.42 0.82
CA THR A 145 -11.06 10.54 1.78
C THR A 145 -10.31 11.76 1.27
N LEU A 146 -9.20 11.54 0.56
CA LEU A 146 -8.29 12.61 0.11
C LEU A 146 -8.57 13.07 -1.31
N GLU A 147 -9.21 12.21 -2.12
CA GLU A 147 -9.45 12.44 -3.56
C GLU A 147 -8.15 12.86 -4.28
N PRO A 148 -7.09 12.02 -4.22
CA PRO A 148 -5.83 12.37 -4.83
C PRO A 148 -5.93 12.36 -6.36
N GLU A 149 -5.04 13.06 -7.05
CA GLU A 149 -4.98 13.02 -8.52
C GLU A 149 -4.76 11.59 -9.05
N ARG A 150 -4.00 10.79 -8.32
CA ARG A 150 -3.70 9.40 -8.66
C ARG A 150 -3.27 8.57 -7.45
N VAL A 151 -3.43 7.26 -7.57
CA VAL A 151 -2.88 6.28 -6.64
C VAL A 151 -1.85 5.44 -7.39
N VAL A 152 -0.65 5.25 -6.82
CA VAL A 152 0.41 4.46 -7.45
C VAL A 152 0.77 3.27 -6.56
N PHE A 153 0.59 2.07 -7.11
CA PHE A 153 1.01 0.81 -6.49
C PHE A 153 2.37 0.38 -7.02
N ALA A 154 3.37 0.38 -6.18
CA ALA A 154 4.68 -0.19 -6.49
C ALA A 154 4.62 -1.72 -6.34
N LEU A 155 4.96 -2.44 -7.41
CA LEU A 155 4.90 -3.90 -7.52
C LEU A 155 6.28 -4.54 -7.65
N ASP A 156 6.34 -5.83 -7.39
CA ASP A 156 7.48 -6.70 -7.71
C ASP A 156 7.45 -7.25 -9.13
N VAL A 157 6.44 -6.87 -9.91
CA VAL A 157 6.27 -7.14 -11.34
C VAL A 157 6.07 -5.84 -12.11
N ASP A 158 6.19 -5.88 -13.44
CA ASP A 158 6.15 -4.67 -14.27
C ASP A 158 4.75 -4.04 -14.42
N GLY A 159 3.71 -4.78 -14.10
CA GLY A 159 2.30 -4.34 -14.24
C GLY A 159 1.36 -5.53 -14.20
N VAL A 160 0.17 -5.38 -14.75
CA VAL A 160 -0.81 -6.46 -14.89
C VAL A 160 -0.59 -7.14 -16.23
N TYR A 161 -0.36 -8.45 -16.22
CA TYR A 161 -0.15 -9.23 -17.43
C TYR A 161 -1.46 -9.75 -18.04
N GLU A 162 -1.47 -9.93 -19.34
CA GLU A 162 -2.50 -10.71 -20.02
C GLU A 162 -2.43 -12.18 -19.58
N GLU A 163 -3.58 -12.84 -19.54
CA GLU A 163 -3.68 -14.24 -19.14
C GLU A 163 -2.73 -15.14 -19.98
N ASN A 164 -1.93 -15.96 -19.30
CA ASN A 164 -0.96 -16.88 -19.90
C ASN A 164 0.13 -16.23 -20.77
N THR A 165 0.36 -14.93 -20.64
CA THR A 165 1.42 -14.22 -21.36
C THR A 165 2.30 -13.42 -20.41
N ARG A 166 3.39 -12.84 -20.92
CA ARG A 166 4.18 -11.81 -20.23
C ARG A 166 3.98 -10.44 -20.86
N VAL A 167 2.88 -10.26 -21.58
CA VAL A 167 2.52 -8.98 -22.17
C VAL A 167 1.76 -8.16 -21.13
N ILE A 168 2.22 -6.94 -20.86
CA ILE A 168 1.55 -6.04 -19.93
C ILE A 168 0.31 -5.46 -20.60
N ILE A 169 -0.78 -5.41 -19.86
CA ILE A 169 -1.98 -4.67 -20.24
C ILE A 169 -1.76 -3.20 -19.85
N PRO A 170 -1.57 -2.29 -20.80
CA PRO A 170 -1.24 -0.90 -20.46
C PRO A 170 -2.41 -0.16 -19.81
N GLU A 171 -3.65 -0.50 -20.18
CA GLU A 171 -4.85 0.14 -19.64
C GLU A 171 -5.96 -0.86 -19.36
N LEU A 172 -6.60 -0.72 -18.20
CA LEU A 172 -7.75 -1.49 -17.75
C LEU A 172 -8.86 -0.55 -17.30
N THR A 173 -10.11 -0.92 -17.58
CA THR A 173 -11.27 -0.28 -16.94
C THR A 173 -11.63 -1.02 -15.65
N ALA A 174 -12.24 -0.31 -14.69
CA ALA A 174 -12.77 -0.91 -13.48
C ALA A 174 -13.74 -2.08 -13.78
N ALA A 175 -14.52 -1.97 -14.85
CA ALA A 175 -15.42 -3.03 -15.31
C ALA A 175 -14.66 -4.26 -15.83
N LYS A 176 -13.55 -4.08 -16.56
CA LYS A 176 -12.71 -5.18 -17.06
C LYS A 176 -12.03 -5.89 -15.90
N VAL A 177 -11.48 -5.16 -14.93
CA VAL A 177 -10.85 -5.74 -13.71
C VAL A 177 -11.82 -6.66 -12.98
N ARG A 178 -13.09 -6.28 -12.80
CA ARG A 178 -14.09 -7.11 -12.10
C ARG A 178 -14.37 -8.44 -12.81
N ARG A 179 -14.16 -8.51 -14.13
CA ARG A 179 -14.41 -9.71 -14.95
C ARG A 179 -13.16 -10.56 -15.16
N MET A 180 -11.97 -10.01 -14.89
CA MET A 180 -10.72 -10.74 -15.07
C MET A 180 -10.61 -11.88 -14.06
N LYS A 181 -10.21 -13.03 -14.55
CA LYS A 181 -9.68 -14.13 -13.73
C LYS A 181 -8.20 -13.85 -13.50
N VAL A 182 -7.83 -13.59 -12.25
CA VAL A 182 -6.42 -13.49 -11.85
C VAL A 182 -6.01 -14.87 -11.38
N HIS A 183 -5.03 -15.48 -12.03
CA HIS A 183 -4.52 -16.77 -11.57
C HIS A 183 -3.81 -16.58 -10.23
N GLU A 184 -4.21 -17.37 -9.24
CA GLU A 184 -3.62 -17.37 -7.88
C GLU A 184 -2.15 -17.87 -7.87
N GLY A 185 -1.64 -18.33 -9.02
CA GLY A 185 -0.32 -18.97 -9.14
C GLY A 185 0.88 -18.03 -9.12
N ASP A 186 0.72 -16.76 -9.49
CA ASP A 186 1.84 -15.82 -9.61
C ASP A 186 2.10 -15.01 -8.31
N ASP A 187 1.19 -15.05 -7.36
CA ASP A 187 1.38 -14.48 -6.03
C ASP A 187 0.74 -15.40 -4.97
N ALA A 188 1.57 -16.17 -4.27
CA ALA A 188 1.17 -17.14 -3.24
C ALA A 188 0.35 -16.53 -2.07
N THR A 189 0.03 -15.23 -2.13
CA THR A 189 -0.68 -14.47 -1.09
C THR A 189 -2.01 -13.87 -1.54
N GLY A 190 -2.46 -14.12 -2.79
CA GLY A 190 -3.68 -13.48 -3.34
C GLY A 190 -3.57 -11.96 -3.48
N GLY A 191 -2.39 -11.39 -3.26
CA GLY A 191 -2.17 -9.95 -3.14
C GLY A 191 -2.46 -9.15 -4.40
N MET A 192 -2.24 -9.73 -5.60
CA MET A 192 -2.53 -9.04 -6.86
C MET A 192 -4.04 -8.89 -7.07
N ARG A 193 -4.83 -9.93 -6.77
CA ARG A 193 -6.29 -9.85 -6.88
C ARG A 193 -6.85 -8.75 -5.97
N LEU A 194 -6.43 -8.71 -4.71
CA LEU A 194 -6.87 -7.68 -3.76
C LEU A 194 -6.49 -6.27 -4.25
N LYS A 195 -5.25 -6.08 -4.75
CA LYS A 195 -4.81 -4.81 -5.31
C LYS A 195 -5.66 -4.35 -6.49
N LEU A 196 -5.96 -5.26 -7.40
CA LEU A 196 -6.82 -4.98 -8.55
C LEU A 196 -8.25 -4.63 -8.12
N ASP A 197 -8.82 -5.34 -7.16
CA ASP A 197 -10.15 -5.04 -6.62
C ASP A 197 -10.20 -3.66 -5.94
N MET A 198 -9.15 -3.30 -5.19
CA MET A 198 -9.04 -1.96 -4.59
C MET A 198 -8.84 -0.89 -5.68
N ALA A 199 -7.98 -1.14 -6.67
CA ALA A 199 -7.78 -0.23 -7.79
C ALA A 199 -9.07 0.01 -8.60
N ALA A 200 -9.87 -1.04 -8.83
CA ALA A 200 -11.17 -0.90 -9.48
C ALA A 200 -12.17 -0.05 -8.68
N LYS A 201 -12.16 -0.16 -7.34
CA LYS A 201 -12.97 0.69 -6.46
C LYS A 201 -12.49 2.14 -6.47
N ILE A 202 -11.17 2.35 -6.43
CA ILE A 202 -10.56 3.68 -6.51
C ILE A 202 -10.92 4.33 -7.85
N ALA A 203 -10.77 3.60 -8.95
CA ALA A 203 -11.09 4.08 -10.29
C ALA A 203 -12.58 4.40 -10.45
N ALA A 204 -13.47 3.57 -9.90
CA ALA A 204 -14.91 3.85 -9.87
C ALA A 204 -15.27 5.12 -9.06
N GLY A 205 -14.41 5.54 -8.13
CA GLY A 205 -14.49 6.81 -7.39
C GLY A 205 -13.89 8.01 -8.14
N GLY A 206 -13.41 7.83 -9.38
CA GLY A 206 -12.87 8.91 -10.21
C GLY A 206 -11.36 9.12 -10.14
N THR A 207 -10.64 8.40 -9.29
CA THR A 207 -9.17 8.47 -9.18
C THR A 207 -8.50 7.34 -9.94
N SER A 208 -7.61 7.63 -10.87
CA SER A 208 -6.85 6.60 -11.59
C SER A 208 -5.87 5.87 -10.66
N ALA A 209 -5.76 4.55 -10.82
CA ALA A 209 -4.82 3.72 -10.08
C ALA A 209 -3.76 3.15 -11.03
N TYR A 210 -2.48 3.34 -10.69
CA TYR A 210 -1.32 3.01 -11.50
C TYR A 210 -0.58 1.84 -10.86
N PHE A 211 -0.25 0.84 -11.64
CA PHE A 211 0.56 -0.31 -11.25
C PHE A 211 1.90 -0.22 -11.97
N VAL A 212 2.97 -0.14 -11.21
CA VAL A 212 4.32 0.08 -11.74
C VAL A 212 5.35 -0.77 -10.98
N SER A 213 6.39 -1.21 -11.68
CA SER A 213 7.50 -1.92 -11.05
C SER A 213 8.25 -1.02 -10.08
N GLY A 214 8.43 -1.49 -8.84
CA GLY A 214 9.32 -0.82 -7.88
C GLY A 214 10.81 -1.14 -8.11
N TYR A 215 11.14 -1.94 -9.13
CA TYR A 215 12.52 -2.30 -9.50
C TYR A 215 13.00 -1.61 -10.79
N ARG A 216 12.08 -1.09 -11.61
CA ARG A 216 12.45 -0.34 -12.81
C ARG A 216 12.71 1.11 -12.45
N ARG A 217 13.95 1.52 -12.64
CA ARG A 217 14.39 2.88 -12.34
C ARG A 217 13.59 3.93 -13.10
N ASN A 218 13.20 5.00 -12.43
CA ASN A 218 12.43 6.15 -12.90
C ASN A 218 10.96 5.87 -13.26
N GLU A 219 10.50 4.63 -13.34
CA GLU A 219 9.11 4.35 -13.73
C GLU A 219 8.12 4.73 -12.60
N PHE A 220 8.52 4.53 -11.34
CA PHE A 220 7.71 4.93 -10.20
C PHE A 220 7.57 6.46 -10.10
N SER A 221 8.68 7.19 -10.28
CA SER A 221 8.67 8.66 -10.33
C SER A 221 7.82 9.21 -11.49
N LYS A 222 7.91 8.62 -12.69
CA LYS A 222 7.05 8.99 -13.82
C LYS A 222 5.57 8.78 -13.50
N ALA A 223 5.22 7.63 -12.90
CA ALA A 223 3.85 7.33 -12.49
C ALA A 223 3.35 8.33 -11.43
N LEU A 224 4.17 8.72 -10.45
CA LEU A 224 3.85 9.74 -9.46
C LEU A 224 3.58 11.10 -10.10
N ARG A 225 4.30 11.44 -11.17
CA ARG A 225 4.15 12.70 -11.90
C ARG A 225 3.03 12.67 -12.95
N GLY A 226 2.40 11.52 -13.17
CA GLY A 226 1.41 11.33 -14.23
C GLY A 226 1.99 11.39 -15.65
N LEU A 227 3.28 11.12 -15.79
CA LEU A 227 3.96 11.00 -17.08
C LEU A 227 3.79 9.59 -17.65
N ASP A 228 4.17 9.42 -18.90
CA ASP A 228 4.18 8.13 -19.57
C ASP A 228 5.16 7.17 -18.87
N PHE A 229 4.71 5.98 -18.48
CA PHE A 229 5.48 4.99 -17.72
C PHE A 229 5.20 3.57 -18.20
N TYR A 230 6.11 2.67 -17.90
CA TYR A 230 5.94 1.25 -18.21
C TYR A 230 5.18 0.54 -17.09
N GLY A 231 3.92 0.18 -17.33
CA GLY A 231 3.04 -0.42 -16.33
C GLY A 231 1.59 -0.50 -16.78
N THR A 232 0.67 -0.53 -15.83
CA THR A 232 -0.78 -0.61 -16.07
C THR A 232 -1.51 0.54 -15.38
N VAL A 233 -2.44 1.15 -16.09
CA VAL A 233 -3.38 2.15 -15.51
C VAL A 233 -4.76 1.53 -15.40
N VAL A 234 -5.41 1.66 -14.25
CA VAL A 234 -6.82 1.33 -14.06
C VAL A 234 -7.62 2.63 -13.98
N ARG A 235 -8.59 2.78 -14.88
CA ARG A 235 -9.48 3.95 -14.96
C ARG A 235 -10.95 3.56 -14.74
N SER A 236 -11.82 4.54 -14.57
CA SER A 236 -13.27 4.35 -14.48
C SER A 236 -13.89 3.72 -15.74
#